data_6bc13b7ef06173e7f67a1fa7aa6b5017
#
_entry.id   6bc13b7ef06173e7f67a1fa7aa6b5017
#
_cell.length_a   1.000
_cell.length_b   1.000
_cell.length_c   1.000
_cell.angle_alpha   90.00
_cell.angle_beta   90.00
_cell.angle_gamma   90.00
#
_symmetry.space_group_name_H-M   'P 1'
#
loop_
_entity.id
_entity.type
_entity.pdbx_description
1 polymer ?
#
loop_
_entity_poly.entity_id
_entity_poly.type
_entity_poly.pdbx_seq_one_letter_code
_entity_poly.pdbx_strand_id
1 'polypeptide(L)'
;MSLVPYVIEVEEKTGIPTVVEQLNQTSFTADVTLKRYFLYSFLKAAEGYNPGSFKDDYERLMLFTTPAVFRQIQSKINPRNENSPAAKIGNRGMIEVALKSISFPTPNTAVIRFRLRNVGSVYGFENNRDMIADVDFRFANLNLSLEERYVNPLGFQVTKYVVDQEIVRGYEERR
;
A
#
# COMPACT_ATOMS: atom_id res chain seq x y z
N MET A 1 -14.01 -4.76 -38.46
CA MET A 1 -13.64 -5.98 -37.72
C MET A 1 -12.40 -5.65 -36.88
N SER A 2 -12.54 -5.48 -35.58
CA SER A 2 -11.41 -5.19 -34.72
C SER A 2 -10.75 -6.52 -34.30
N LEU A 3 -9.53 -6.74 -34.80
CA LEU A 3 -8.71 -7.88 -34.35
C LEU A 3 -8.25 -7.62 -32.90
N VAL A 4 -8.77 -8.40 -31.99
CA VAL A 4 -8.32 -8.39 -30.61
C VAL A 4 -7.09 -9.31 -30.52
N PRO A 5 -5.88 -8.78 -30.27
CA PRO A 5 -4.71 -9.62 -30.12
C PRO A 5 -4.81 -10.44 -28.82
N TYR A 6 -4.50 -11.73 -28.87
CA TYR A 6 -4.39 -12.59 -27.68
C TYR A 6 -2.96 -12.55 -27.14
N VAL A 7 -2.82 -12.39 -25.83
CA VAL A 7 -1.53 -12.62 -25.14
C VAL A 7 -1.52 -14.04 -24.60
N ILE A 8 -0.49 -14.77 -24.96
CA ILE A 8 -0.21 -16.09 -24.41
C ILE A 8 0.88 -15.92 -23.35
N GLU A 9 0.54 -16.15 -22.12
CA GLU A 9 1.51 -16.23 -21.04
C GLU A 9 1.90 -17.71 -20.84
N VAL A 10 3.19 -18.00 -20.95
CA VAL A 10 3.70 -19.35 -20.68
C VAL A 10 4.18 -19.40 -19.25
N GLU A 11 3.53 -20.23 -18.45
CA GLU A 11 3.95 -20.45 -17.08
C GLU A 11 5.31 -21.20 -17.08
N GLU A 12 6.36 -20.54 -16.61
CA GLU A 12 7.74 -21.05 -16.65
C GLU A 12 7.93 -22.43 -15.94
N LYS A 13 7.01 -22.77 -15.04
CA LYS A 13 7.08 -24.04 -14.28
C LYS A 13 6.43 -25.24 -14.98
N THR A 14 5.43 -25.02 -15.80
CA THR A 14 4.65 -26.12 -16.39
C THR A 14 4.74 -26.18 -17.91
N GLY A 15 5.22 -25.11 -18.56
CA GLY A 15 5.30 -25.03 -20.02
C GLY A 15 3.95 -25.07 -20.74
N ILE A 16 2.84 -24.97 -20.01
CA ILE A 16 1.48 -24.99 -20.58
C ILE A 16 1.09 -23.58 -20.99
N PRO A 17 0.83 -23.33 -22.28
CA PRO A 17 0.33 -22.03 -22.70
C PRO A 17 -1.06 -21.81 -22.15
N THR A 18 -1.21 -20.82 -21.29
CA THR A 18 -2.52 -20.36 -20.83
C THR A 18 -2.94 -19.18 -21.68
N VAL A 19 -4.07 -19.31 -22.40
CA VAL A 19 -4.69 -18.17 -23.05
C VAL A 19 -5.29 -17.29 -21.96
N VAL A 20 -4.59 -16.23 -21.65
CA VAL A 20 -5.17 -15.16 -20.83
C VAL A 20 -6.14 -14.40 -21.71
N GLU A 21 -7.43 -14.53 -21.40
CA GLU A 21 -8.47 -13.81 -22.09
C GLU A 21 -8.18 -12.31 -21.97
N GLN A 22 -7.86 -11.67 -23.09
CA GLN A 22 -7.65 -10.23 -23.13
C GLN A 22 -9.00 -9.52 -22.97
N LEU A 23 -9.43 -9.41 -21.73
CA LEU A 23 -10.40 -8.38 -21.37
C LEU A 23 -9.74 -7.02 -21.62
N ASN A 24 -10.00 -6.43 -22.78
CA ASN A 24 -9.51 -5.11 -23.17
C ASN A 24 -8.20 -4.73 -22.47
N GLN A 25 -7.11 -5.22 -23.01
CA GLN A 25 -5.77 -5.25 -22.43
C GLN A 25 -5.32 -3.92 -21.79
N THR A 26 -5.82 -2.81 -22.31
CA THR A 26 -5.52 -1.48 -21.77
C THR A 26 -6.29 -1.12 -20.52
N SER A 27 -7.47 -1.67 -20.27
CA SER A 27 -8.27 -1.26 -19.12
C SER A 27 -8.10 -2.16 -17.91
N PHE A 28 -8.14 -3.49 -18.05
CA PHE A 28 -8.13 -4.36 -16.88
C PHE A 28 -6.74 -4.57 -16.27
N THR A 29 -5.74 -4.87 -17.08
CA THR A 29 -4.35 -5.05 -16.58
C THR A 29 -3.77 -3.73 -16.11
N ALA A 30 -4.03 -2.63 -16.83
CA ALA A 30 -3.64 -1.30 -16.41
C ALA A 30 -4.38 -0.87 -15.13
N ASP A 31 -5.68 -1.15 -15.03
CA ASP A 31 -6.48 -0.81 -13.85
C ASP A 31 -5.97 -1.53 -12.59
N VAL A 32 -5.76 -2.82 -12.64
CA VAL A 32 -5.23 -3.60 -11.49
C VAL A 32 -3.80 -3.17 -11.15
N THR A 33 -2.97 -2.95 -12.14
CA THR A 33 -1.59 -2.49 -11.94
C THR A 33 -1.56 -1.11 -11.29
N LEU A 34 -2.40 -0.18 -11.76
CA LEU A 34 -2.53 1.15 -11.18
C LEU A 34 -3.08 1.12 -9.76
N LYS A 35 -4.10 0.30 -9.50
CA LYS A 35 -4.61 0.09 -8.13
C LYS A 35 -3.51 -0.40 -7.19
N ARG A 36 -2.74 -1.41 -7.59
CA ARG A 36 -1.61 -1.93 -6.82
C ARG A 36 -0.54 -0.88 -6.58
N TYR A 37 -0.21 -0.09 -7.60
CA TYR A 37 0.77 0.98 -7.48
C TYR A 37 0.35 2.03 -6.43
N PHE A 38 -0.88 2.54 -6.53
CA PHE A 38 -1.38 3.55 -5.59
C PHE A 38 -1.54 3.00 -4.17
N LEU A 39 -2.07 1.79 -4.02
CA LEU A 39 -2.21 1.14 -2.71
C LEU A 39 -0.86 0.89 -2.04
N TYR A 40 0.14 0.43 -2.79
CA TYR A 40 1.47 0.23 -2.24
C TYR A 40 2.16 1.55 -1.89
N SER A 41 2.01 2.57 -2.74
CA SER A 41 2.53 3.91 -2.46
C SER A 41 1.87 4.53 -1.22
N PHE A 42 0.56 4.39 -1.08
CA PHE A 42 -0.17 4.78 0.12
C PHE A 42 0.34 4.04 1.36
N LEU A 43 0.44 2.72 1.29
CA LEU A 43 0.85 1.88 2.41
C LEU A 43 2.26 2.23 2.91
N LYS A 44 3.20 2.45 1.99
CA LYS A 44 4.55 2.90 2.35
C LYS A 44 4.55 4.23 3.10
N ALA A 45 3.74 5.17 2.66
CA ALA A 45 3.62 6.47 3.31
C ALA A 45 2.92 6.39 4.68
N ALA A 46 1.92 5.50 4.82
CA ALA A 46 1.13 5.36 6.05
C ALA A 46 1.83 4.55 7.14
N GLU A 47 2.53 3.48 6.79
CA GLU A 47 3.08 2.50 7.72
C GLU A 47 4.61 2.46 7.73
N GLY A 48 5.26 2.93 6.68
CA GLY A 48 6.71 3.08 6.62
C GLY A 48 7.17 4.35 7.33
N TYR A 49 8.48 4.42 7.56
CA TYR A 49 9.13 5.63 8.05
C TYR A 49 10.54 5.73 7.48
N ASN A 50 10.80 6.84 6.83
CA ASN A 50 12.14 7.22 6.39
C ASN A 50 12.30 8.72 6.66
N PRO A 51 13.28 9.14 7.49
CA PRO A 51 13.47 10.55 7.79
C PRO A 51 13.76 11.38 6.54
N GLY A 52 14.40 10.80 5.52
CA GLY A 52 14.70 11.47 4.25
C GLY A 52 13.51 11.74 3.34
N SER A 53 12.43 10.98 3.47
CA SER A 53 11.20 11.12 2.65
C SER A 53 9.96 11.50 3.46
N PHE A 54 10.09 11.72 4.75
CA PHE A 54 8.95 11.95 5.64
C PHE A 54 8.01 13.07 5.19
N LYS A 55 8.57 14.18 4.70
CA LYS A 55 7.77 15.29 4.19
C LYS A 55 6.99 14.91 2.94
N ASP A 56 7.62 14.24 1.99
CA ASP A 56 6.98 13.82 0.73
C ASP A 56 5.90 12.77 1.00
N ASP A 57 6.16 11.86 1.94
CA ASP A 57 5.19 10.85 2.35
C ASP A 57 3.98 11.48 3.04
N TYR A 58 4.19 12.50 3.87
CA TYR A 58 3.12 13.25 4.50
C TYR A 58 2.24 13.99 3.47
N GLU A 59 2.84 14.67 2.50
CA GLU A 59 2.12 15.34 1.41
C GLU A 59 1.35 14.33 0.54
N ARG A 60 1.94 13.18 0.26
CA ARG A 60 1.27 12.08 -0.46
C ARG A 60 0.04 11.58 0.29
N LEU A 61 0.15 11.38 1.60
CA LEU A 61 -1.00 10.98 2.42
C LEU A 61 -2.14 11.98 2.37
N MET A 62 -1.85 13.28 2.40
CA MET A 62 -2.87 14.33 2.24
C MET A 62 -3.61 14.21 0.91
N LEU A 63 -2.89 13.91 -0.17
CA LEU A 63 -3.47 13.80 -1.51
C LEU A 63 -4.18 12.47 -1.76
N PHE A 64 -3.79 11.39 -1.06
CA PHE A 64 -4.28 10.03 -1.27
C PHE A 64 -5.42 9.62 -0.33
N THR A 65 -5.85 10.48 0.57
CA THR A 65 -6.84 10.12 1.59
C THR A 65 -7.96 11.16 1.70
N THR A 66 -9.12 10.73 2.19
CA THR A 66 -10.13 11.67 2.64
C THR A 66 -9.66 12.41 3.90
N PRO A 67 -10.20 13.59 4.20
CA PRO A 67 -9.85 14.31 5.43
C PRO A 67 -10.00 13.48 6.72
N ALA A 68 -10.99 12.60 6.77
CA ALA A 68 -11.21 11.73 7.93
C ALA A 68 -10.09 10.69 8.09
N VAL A 69 -9.73 10.00 7.00
CA VAL A 69 -8.63 9.03 6.98
C VAL A 69 -7.29 9.72 7.23
N PHE A 70 -7.08 10.89 6.64
CA PHE A 70 -5.86 11.65 6.87
C PHE A 70 -5.67 12.00 8.36
N ARG A 71 -6.70 12.50 9.03
CA ARG A 71 -6.62 12.80 10.48
C ARG A 71 -6.32 11.58 11.32
N GLN A 72 -6.89 10.42 10.96
CA GLN A 72 -6.62 9.15 11.63
C GLN A 72 -5.14 8.76 11.53
N ILE A 73 -4.55 8.84 10.34
CA ILE A 73 -3.14 8.51 10.11
C ILE A 73 -2.24 9.58 10.72
N GLN A 74 -2.56 10.85 10.53
CA GLN A 74 -1.80 11.99 11.05
C GLN A 74 -1.60 11.89 12.57
N SER A 75 -2.63 11.47 13.33
CA SER A 75 -2.50 11.31 14.77
C SER A 75 -1.42 10.31 15.17
N LYS A 76 -1.17 9.30 14.34
CA LYS A 76 -0.15 8.26 14.58
C LYS A 76 1.25 8.70 14.17
N ILE A 77 1.37 9.42 13.07
CA ILE A 77 2.67 9.79 12.49
C ILE A 77 3.20 11.15 12.96
N ASN A 78 2.38 11.96 13.61
CA ASN A 78 2.76 13.29 14.07
C ASN A 78 4.00 13.23 14.97
N PRO A 79 5.08 13.96 14.67
CA PRO A 79 6.30 13.96 15.50
C PRO A 79 6.09 14.41 16.95
N ARG A 80 5.01 15.15 17.23
CA ARG A 80 4.62 15.52 18.59
C ARG A 80 4.01 14.37 19.40
N ASN A 81 3.59 13.30 18.73
CA ASN A 81 3.16 12.09 19.40
C ASN A 81 4.39 11.27 19.77
N GLU A 82 4.63 11.10 21.06
CA GLU A 82 5.76 10.34 21.60
C GLU A 82 5.81 8.89 21.09
N ASN A 83 4.68 8.34 20.67
CA ASN A 83 4.58 7.00 20.12
C ASN A 83 4.77 6.95 18.58
N SER A 84 4.94 8.08 17.93
CA SER A 84 5.16 8.11 16.48
C SER A 84 6.54 7.55 16.11
N PRO A 85 6.69 7.00 14.90
CA PRO A 85 7.99 6.59 14.39
C PRO A 85 9.01 7.73 14.40
N ALA A 86 8.60 8.92 14.03
CA ALA A 86 9.47 10.10 14.01
C ALA A 86 10.02 10.45 15.39
N ALA A 87 9.20 10.37 16.43
CA ALA A 87 9.64 10.62 17.80
C ALA A 87 10.56 9.52 18.35
N LYS A 88 10.24 8.25 18.07
CA LYS A 88 10.99 7.10 18.60
C LYS A 88 12.28 6.80 17.82
N ILE A 89 12.25 6.92 16.51
CA ILE A 89 13.36 6.53 15.62
C ILE A 89 14.24 7.74 15.27
N GLY A 90 13.60 8.89 14.94
CA GLY A 90 14.33 10.08 14.48
C GLY A 90 15.18 9.76 13.24
N ASN A 91 16.45 10.12 13.27
CA ASN A 91 17.42 9.87 12.17
C ASN A 91 18.23 8.57 12.36
N ARG A 92 17.89 7.75 13.34
CA ARG A 92 18.68 6.55 13.72
C ARG A 92 18.32 5.29 12.94
N GLY A 93 17.24 5.33 12.21
CA GLY A 93 16.75 4.17 11.46
C GLY A 93 15.54 4.48 10.62
N MET A 94 14.95 3.45 10.05
CA MET A 94 13.76 3.53 9.21
C MET A 94 12.85 2.32 9.44
N ILE A 95 11.60 2.42 9.02
CA ILE A 95 10.67 1.30 8.93
C ILE A 95 10.39 1.05 7.45
N GLU A 96 10.75 -0.14 7.00
CA GLU A 96 10.45 -0.60 5.65
C GLU A 96 9.15 -1.40 5.61
N VAL A 97 8.39 -1.21 4.55
CA VAL A 97 7.18 -1.97 4.25
C VAL A 97 7.52 -3.04 3.20
N ALA A 98 7.50 -4.30 3.60
CA ALA A 98 7.64 -5.43 2.70
C ALA A 98 6.26 -6.00 2.36
N LEU A 99 5.80 -5.76 1.13
CA LEU A 99 4.52 -6.26 0.65
C LEU A 99 4.54 -7.78 0.53
N LYS A 100 3.51 -8.46 1.05
CA LYS A 100 3.28 -9.90 0.89
C LYS A 100 2.22 -10.18 -0.17
N SER A 101 1.05 -9.55 -0.06
CA SER A 101 -0.04 -9.73 -1.01
C SER A 101 -1.01 -8.56 -1.00
N ILE A 102 -1.63 -8.31 -2.15
CA ILE A 102 -2.81 -7.45 -2.28
C ILE A 102 -3.89 -8.27 -2.96
N SER A 103 -5.04 -8.41 -2.32
CA SER A 103 -6.24 -9.01 -2.89
C SER A 103 -7.37 -7.99 -2.95
N PHE A 104 -8.27 -8.15 -3.91
CA PHE A 104 -9.39 -7.26 -4.15
C PHE A 104 -10.71 -8.02 -3.96
N PRO A 105 -11.32 -8.00 -2.75
CA PRO A 105 -12.63 -8.59 -2.52
C PRO A 105 -13.72 -7.96 -3.39
N THR A 106 -13.60 -6.67 -3.65
CA THR A 106 -14.43 -5.90 -4.59
C THR A 106 -13.54 -4.99 -5.45
N PRO A 107 -14.04 -4.37 -6.53
CA PRO A 107 -13.26 -3.43 -7.34
C PRO A 107 -12.69 -2.23 -6.57
N ASN A 108 -13.30 -1.87 -5.44
CA ASN A 108 -12.95 -0.68 -4.64
C ASN A 108 -12.49 -1.00 -3.22
N THR A 109 -12.25 -2.27 -2.92
CA THR A 109 -11.71 -2.71 -1.62
C THR A 109 -10.47 -3.56 -1.82
N ALA A 110 -9.51 -3.42 -0.93
CA ALA A 110 -8.30 -4.21 -0.94
C ALA A 110 -7.99 -4.75 0.47
N VAL A 111 -7.51 -5.98 0.51
CA VAL A 111 -6.88 -6.57 1.70
C VAL A 111 -5.40 -6.70 1.41
N ILE A 112 -4.57 -6.04 2.22
CA ILE A 112 -3.13 -5.97 2.02
C ILE A 112 -2.44 -6.65 3.20
N ARG A 113 -1.61 -7.65 2.91
CA ARG A 113 -0.71 -8.26 3.90
C ARG A 113 0.70 -7.79 3.65
N PHE A 114 1.36 -7.38 4.71
CA PHE A 114 2.71 -6.83 4.62
C PHE A 114 3.47 -7.07 5.92
N ARG A 115 4.78 -6.87 5.86
CA ARG A 115 5.67 -6.93 7.01
C ARG A 115 6.33 -5.58 7.21
N LEU A 116 6.34 -5.10 8.44
CA LEU A 116 7.15 -3.97 8.85
C LEU A 116 8.50 -4.47 9.34
N ARG A 117 9.56 -3.92 8.77
CA ARG A 117 10.94 -4.21 9.15
C ARG A 117 11.57 -2.96 9.73
N ASN A 118 12.13 -3.08 10.90
CA ASN A 118 12.96 -2.02 11.46
C ASN A 118 14.39 -2.15 10.96
N VAL A 119 14.93 -1.10 10.36
CA VAL A 119 16.29 -1.01 9.83
C VAL A 119 17.05 0.05 10.60
N GLY A 120 18.20 -0.32 11.18
CA GLY A 120 19.02 0.57 11.99
C GLY A 120 18.95 0.27 13.49
N SER A 121 19.63 1.09 14.29
CA SER A 121 19.69 0.95 15.76
C SER A 121 18.43 1.51 16.41
N VAL A 122 17.38 0.73 16.51
CA VAL A 122 16.16 1.14 17.18
C VAL A 122 15.91 0.23 18.39
N TYR A 123 16.27 0.73 19.56
CA TYR A 123 15.93 0.06 20.82
C TYR A 123 14.42 0.15 21.08
N GLY A 124 13.79 -1.00 21.39
CA GLY A 124 12.40 -1.05 21.84
C GLY A 124 11.35 -1.25 20.75
N PHE A 125 11.74 -1.56 19.52
CA PHE A 125 10.82 -2.01 18.46
C PHE A 125 11.04 -3.49 18.16
N GLU A 126 9.95 -4.24 18.03
CA GLU A 126 10.03 -5.57 17.44
C GLU A 126 10.59 -5.47 16.02
N ASN A 127 11.59 -6.29 15.72
CA ASN A 127 12.32 -6.20 14.45
C ASN A 127 11.45 -6.46 13.22
N ASN A 128 10.44 -7.30 13.36
CA ASN A 128 9.52 -7.64 12.27
C ASN A 128 8.11 -7.84 12.81
N ARG A 129 7.14 -7.18 12.20
CA ARG A 129 5.72 -7.35 12.50
C ARG A 129 4.95 -7.65 11.24
N ASP A 130 4.20 -8.74 11.25
CA ASP A 130 3.26 -9.05 10.18
C ASP A 130 1.96 -8.29 10.41
N MET A 131 1.50 -7.61 9.36
CA MET A 131 0.37 -6.70 9.41
C MET A 131 -0.64 -7.06 8.32
N ILE A 132 -1.89 -6.72 8.58
CA ILE A 132 -2.99 -6.80 7.62
C ILE A 132 -3.75 -5.47 7.61
N ALA A 133 -4.05 -4.97 6.43
CA ALA A 133 -4.82 -3.75 6.25
C ALA A 133 -6.03 -3.99 5.35
N ASP A 134 -7.18 -3.47 5.78
CA ASP A 134 -8.39 -3.34 4.97
C ASP A 134 -8.51 -1.91 4.48
N VAL A 135 -8.60 -1.75 3.16
CA VAL A 135 -8.58 -0.45 2.49
C VAL A 135 -9.77 -0.33 1.55
N ASP A 136 -10.63 0.66 1.79
CA ASP A 136 -11.61 1.11 0.80
C ASP A 136 -11.03 2.31 0.07
N PHE A 137 -11.13 2.34 -1.24
CA PHE A 137 -10.58 3.39 -2.08
C PHE A 137 -11.44 3.67 -3.30
N ARG A 138 -11.19 4.81 -3.91
CA ARG A 138 -11.82 5.23 -5.17
C ARG A 138 -10.86 6.06 -5.99
N PHE A 139 -11.16 6.22 -7.26
CA PHE A 139 -10.61 7.24 -8.12
C PHE A 139 -11.69 8.31 -8.34
N ALA A 140 -11.39 9.54 -8.00
CA ALA A 140 -12.34 10.65 -8.05
C ALA A 140 -11.75 11.83 -8.83
N ASN A 141 -12.62 12.64 -9.40
CA ASN A 141 -12.20 13.89 -10.03
C ASN A 141 -11.98 14.95 -8.93
N LEU A 142 -10.77 14.98 -8.40
CA LEU A 142 -10.37 15.90 -7.35
C LEU A 142 -9.92 17.24 -7.94
N ASN A 143 -10.23 18.33 -7.25
CA ASN A 143 -9.73 19.66 -7.62
C ASN A 143 -8.29 19.82 -7.11
N LEU A 144 -7.33 19.37 -7.92
CA LEU A 144 -5.90 19.37 -7.62
C LEU A 144 -5.18 20.43 -8.45
N SER A 145 -4.15 21.04 -7.87
CA SER A 145 -3.20 21.86 -8.61
C SER A 145 -2.42 21.03 -9.62
N LEU A 146 -1.69 21.67 -10.53
CA LEU A 146 -0.86 20.96 -11.50
C LEU A 146 0.21 20.12 -10.80
N GLU A 147 0.85 20.64 -9.77
CA GLU A 147 1.86 19.93 -8.99
C GLU A 147 1.28 18.72 -8.26
N GLU A 148 0.12 18.88 -7.63
CA GLU A 148 -0.60 17.81 -6.97
C GLU A 148 -1.03 16.71 -7.95
N ARG A 149 -1.36 17.05 -9.20
CA ARG A 149 -1.68 16.08 -10.25
C ARG A 149 -0.49 15.24 -10.67
N TYR A 150 0.73 15.73 -10.55
CA TYR A 150 1.92 14.90 -10.78
C TYR A 150 2.10 13.82 -9.71
N VAL A 151 1.64 14.08 -8.49
CA VAL A 151 1.67 13.09 -7.40
C VAL A 151 0.45 12.17 -7.45
N ASN A 152 -0.72 12.73 -7.75
CA ASN A 152 -1.99 11.99 -7.80
C ASN A 152 -2.75 12.22 -9.11
N PRO A 153 -2.25 11.69 -10.23
CA PRO A 153 -2.81 11.99 -11.55
C PRO A 153 -4.24 11.48 -11.76
N LEU A 154 -4.61 10.40 -11.08
CA LEU A 154 -5.90 9.75 -11.25
C LEU A 154 -6.91 10.07 -10.15
N GLY A 155 -6.55 10.91 -9.19
CA GLY A 155 -7.42 11.24 -8.07
C GLY A 155 -7.69 10.03 -7.16
N PHE A 156 -6.66 9.21 -6.92
CA PHE A 156 -6.74 8.10 -5.98
C PHE A 156 -7.06 8.62 -4.57
N GLN A 157 -8.02 7.98 -3.92
CA GLN A 157 -8.45 8.40 -2.60
C GLN A 157 -8.86 7.22 -1.73
N VAL A 158 -8.17 7.03 -0.62
CA VAL A 158 -8.53 6.07 0.42
C VAL A 158 -9.66 6.67 1.26
N THR A 159 -10.76 5.95 1.35
CA THR A 159 -11.99 6.40 2.04
C THR A 159 -12.18 5.71 3.39
N LYS A 160 -11.54 4.54 3.58
CA LYS A 160 -11.51 3.80 4.85
C LYS A 160 -10.18 3.06 4.97
N TYR A 161 -9.63 3.06 6.14
CA TYR A 161 -8.38 2.41 6.44
C TYR A 161 -8.39 1.79 7.84
N VAL A 162 -8.21 0.48 7.90
CA VAL A 162 -8.08 -0.27 9.14
C VAL A 162 -6.85 -1.16 9.03
N VAL A 163 -5.97 -1.10 9.99
CA VAL A 163 -4.73 -1.90 10.03
C VAL A 163 -4.59 -2.57 11.40
N ASP A 164 -4.26 -3.85 11.38
CA ASP A 164 -4.05 -4.66 12.56
C ASP A 164 -2.81 -5.55 12.40
N GLN A 165 -2.29 -6.02 13.52
CA GLN A 165 -1.24 -7.03 13.50
C GLN A 165 -1.83 -8.38 13.09
N GLU A 166 -1.21 -9.03 12.10
CA GLU A 166 -1.59 -10.37 11.68
C GLU A 166 -1.05 -11.39 12.70
N ILE A 167 -1.94 -12.01 13.48
CA ILE A 167 -1.56 -13.06 14.42
C ILE A 167 -1.55 -14.38 13.65
N VAL A 168 -0.36 -14.86 13.30
CA VAL A 168 -0.20 -16.23 12.79
C VAL A 168 -0.31 -17.17 14.00
N ARG A 169 -1.45 -17.84 14.15
CA ARG A 169 -1.56 -18.95 15.09
C ARG A 169 -0.61 -20.04 14.62
N GLY A 170 0.51 -20.21 15.31
CA GLY A 170 1.38 -21.36 15.12
C GLY A 170 0.57 -22.64 15.35
N TYR A 171 0.65 -23.57 14.42
CA TYR A 171 0.23 -24.94 14.69
C TYR A 171 1.14 -25.47 15.80
N GLU A 172 0.62 -25.57 17.02
CA GLU A 172 1.22 -26.42 18.02
C GLU A 172 1.09 -27.85 17.49
N GLU A 173 2.19 -28.42 17.01
CA GLU A 173 2.31 -29.86 16.85
C GLU A 173 2.13 -30.48 18.25
N ARG A 174 0.95 -31.04 18.48
CA ARG A 174 0.75 -31.93 19.63
C ARG A 174 1.62 -33.15 19.41
N ARG A 175 2.67 -33.26 20.18
CA ARG A 175 3.37 -34.53 20.42
C ARG A 175 2.54 -35.42 21.36
#